data_e1d53cca4597301192cccf599f343623
#
_entry.id   e1d53cca4597301192cccf599f343623
#
_cell.length_a   1.000
_cell.length_b   1.000
_cell.length_c   1.000
_cell.angle_alpha   90.00
_cell.angle_beta   90.00
_cell.angle_gamma   90.00
#
_symmetry.space_group_name_H-M   'P 1'
#
loop_
_entity.id
_entity.type
_entity.pdbx_description
1 polymer ?
#
loop_
_entity_poly.entity_id
_entity_poly.type
_entity_poly.pdbx_seq_one_letter_code
_entity_poly.pdbx_strand_id
1 'polypeptide(L)'
;MQYVNCAQTSPFLDSLLHASLTDFTALLDNAKYKTQVIYTQINRDKNNQPAFTDFKYHASRNYIYPASTVKLPVSLLALIKLEELNAKYLNRATTMITDSAFYCQKRITTDSSSASGYPTVENYIKKMFLVSDNTACARVYEFVGHDYAHKKLNELGYKDIRLFNRLDGQCPGDTAKITPPVYFLNGNKDTVYKQPLTYFTEKLQHPIESSRVGSLKIGKNKYIAKDFSAHNYLTPSDLHSIMKHIVFNEDLPKKDKLPLSNESRLFMLKYLGMYPKESIYPRYEKKIFYDSFKKYFLYGSAVATIKQDSIRVFNIVGRAYGFLVDCAYIVDFKNNIEFLLTSVVYVNDKDVIGSGKYEYDQLGLPFLKSLSWSIYDYEKKRKKEFAPDLKEFSELFKE
;
A
#
# COMPACT_ATOMS: atom_id res chain seq x y z
N MET A 1 -18.77 2.82 22.94
CA MET A 1 -19.70 2.52 21.83
C MET A 1 -19.27 1.22 21.18
N GLN A 2 -20.09 0.18 21.29
CA GLN A 2 -19.90 -1.07 20.54
C GLN A 2 -20.15 -0.75 19.05
N TYR A 3 -19.10 -0.71 18.26
CA TYR A 3 -19.24 -0.62 16.81
C TYR A 3 -19.79 -1.97 16.31
N VAL A 4 -21.05 -1.97 15.90
CA VAL A 4 -21.63 -3.12 15.20
C VAL A 4 -20.86 -3.28 13.90
N ASN A 5 -20.15 -4.39 13.77
CA ASN A 5 -19.25 -4.69 12.64
C ASN A 5 -20.06 -5.23 11.44
N CYS A 6 -21.09 -4.48 11.01
CA CYS A 6 -21.87 -4.86 9.85
C CYS A 6 -21.06 -4.60 8.58
N ALA A 7 -20.86 -5.64 7.77
CA ALA A 7 -20.32 -5.51 6.45
C ALA A 7 -21.21 -4.61 5.59
N GLN A 8 -20.61 -3.64 4.89
CA GLN A 8 -21.34 -2.72 4.01
C GLN A 8 -21.32 -3.26 2.58
N THR A 9 -22.51 -3.36 1.97
CA THR A 9 -22.66 -3.76 0.57
C THR A 9 -23.62 -2.79 -0.13
N SER A 10 -23.14 -2.23 -1.25
CA SER A 10 -23.94 -1.37 -2.13
C SER A 10 -24.65 -2.22 -3.17
N PRO A 11 -25.98 -2.15 -3.32
CA PRO A 11 -26.72 -2.99 -4.27
C PRO A 11 -26.22 -2.90 -5.70
N PHE A 12 -25.80 -1.72 -6.12
CA PHE A 12 -25.20 -1.51 -7.44
C PHE A 12 -23.93 -2.35 -7.65
N LEU A 13 -22.97 -2.28 -6.71
CA LEU A 13 -21.70 -3.00 -6.85
C LEU A 13 -21.94 -4.51 -6.74
N ASP A 14 -22.81 -4.94 -5.85
CA ASP A 14 -23.21 -6.33 -5.71
C ASP A 14 -23.75 -6.90 -7.03
N SER A 15 -24.73 -6.22 -7.63
CA SER A 15 -25.31 -6.63 -8.92
C SER A 15 -24.26 -6.65 -10.04
N LEU A 16 -23.38 -5.66 -10.10
CA LEU A 16 -22.33 -5.58 -11.11
C LEU A 16 -21.34 -6.74 -11.00
N LEU A 17 -20.90 -7.06 -9.78
CA LEU A 17 -19.95 -8.14 -9.53
C LEU A 17 -20.54 -9.51 -9.87
N HIS A 18 -21.76 -9.80 -9.44
CA HIS A 18 -22.42 -11.08 -9.75
C HIS A 18 -22.75 -11.26 -11.24
N ALA A 19 -23.09 -10.19 -11.94
CA ALA A 19 -23.33 -10.23 -13.38
C ALA A 19 -22.05 -10.46 -14.20
N SER A 20 -20.90 -10.02 -13.73
CA SER A 20 -19.65 -10.02 -14.50
C SER A 20 -18.60 -11.04 -14.05
N LEU A 21 -18.71 -11.57 -12.84
CA LEU A 21 -17.74 -12.49 -12.23
C LEU A 21 -18.32 -13.88 -11.95
N THR A 22 -19.07 -14.42 -12.90
CA THR A 22 -19.77 -15.71 -12.77
C THR A 22 -18.85 -16.87 -12.40
N ASP A 23 -17.62 -16.88 -12.91
CA ASP A 23 -16.60 -17.90 -12.59
C ASP A 23 -16.03 -17.76 -11.17
N PHE A 24 -16.31 -16.65 -10.49
CA PHE A 24 -15.79 -16.32 -9.17
C PHE A 24 -16.88 -16.16 -8.11
N THR A 25 -18.11 -16.61 -8.37
CA THR A 25 -19.26 -16.51 -7.44
C THR A 25 -18.91 -17.08 -6.06
N ALA A 26 -18.16 -18.19 -6.00
CA ALA A 26 -17.74 -18.75 -4.73
C ALA A 26 -16.84 -17.80 -3.90
N LEU A 27 -16.00 -16.99 -4.55
CA LEU A 27 -15.19 -15.98 -3.86
C LEU A 27 -16.02 -14.80 -3.38
N LEU A 28 -17.09 -14.49 -4.07
CA LEU A 28 -18.01 -13.43 -3.67
C LEU A 28 -18.87 -13.89 -2.47
N ASP A 29 -19.55 -15.03 -2.58
CA ASP A 29 -20.60 -15.43 -1.64
C ASP A 29 -20.10 -16.14 -0.40
N ASN A 30 -18.96 -16.84 -0.47
CA ASN A 30 -18.49 -17.61 0.65
C ASN A 30 -17.60 -16.76 1.58
N ALA A 31 -18.09 -16.50 2.79
CA ALA A 31 -17.40 -15.73 3.82
C ALA A 31 -15.98 -16.23 4.18
N LYS A 32 -15.65 -17.49 3.83
CA LYS A 32 -14.30 -18.07 3.97
C LYS A 32 -13.25 -17.22 3.25
N TYR A 33 -13.57 -16.71 2.08
CA TYR A 33 -12.63 -15.96 1.25
C TYR A 33 -12.46 -14.50 1.67
N LYS A 34 -13.26 -14.01 2.63
CA LYS A 34 -13.17 -12.66 3.21
C LYS A 34 -13.07 -11.56 2.14
N THR A 35 -13.70 -11.78 1.00
CA THR A 35 -13.67 -10.86 -0.13
C THR A 35 -14.29 -9.53 0.26
N GLN A 36 -13.54 -8.45 0.02
CA GLN A 36 -14.01 -7.07 0.18
C GLN A 36 -13.61 -6.28 -1.06
N VAL A 37 -14.52 -5.44 -1.55
CA VAL A 37 -14.25 -4.53 -2.67
C VAL A 37 -14.74 -3.13 -2.32
N ILE A 38 -13.94 -2.12 -2.65
CA ILE A 38 -14.31 -0.71 -2.60
C ILE A 38 -13.97 -0.12 -3.98
N TYR A 39 -15.00 0.39 -4.63
CA TYR A 39 -14.88 1.07 -5.90
C TYR A 39 -15.35 2.51 -5.76
N THR A 40 -14.50 3.47 -6.15
CA THR A 40 -14.87 4.89 -6.24
C THR A 40 -15.02 5.27 -7.71
N GLN A 41 -16.26 5.60 -8.06
CA GLN A 41 -16.59 6.26 -9.30
C GLN A 41 -16.23 7.74 -9.20
N ILE A 42 -15.58 8.28 -10.22
CA ILE A 42 -15.14 9.65 -10.27
C ILE A 42 -15.87 10.36 -11.41
N ASN A 43 -16.54 11.45 -11.08
CA ASN A 43 -17.11 12.38 -12.04
C ASN A 43 -16.32 13.67 -11.99
N ARG A 44 -16.18 14.35 -13.12
CA ARG A 44 -15.55 15.67 -13.21
C ARG A 44 -16.60 16.73 -13.54
N ASP A 45 -16.40 17.93 -13.01
CA ASP A 45 -17.12 19.10 -13.48
C ASP A 45 -16.37 19.80 -14.62
N LYS A 46 -16.94 20.91 -15.12
CA LYS A 46 -16.34 21.73 -16.20
C LYS A 46 -14.95 22.31 -15.86
N ASN A 47 -14.59 22.36 -14.58
CA ASN A 47 -13.30 22.85 -14.09
C ASN A 47 -12.34 21.68 -13.72
N ASN A 48 -12.69 20.47 -14.12
CA ASN A 48 -11.98 19.21 -13.78
C ASN A 48 -11.97 18.90 -12.28
N GLN A 49 -12.88 19.47 -11.47
CA GLN A 49 -12.98 19.13 -10.05
C GLN A 49 -13.65 17.77 -9.87
N PRO A 50 -13.06 16.87 -9.06
CA PRO A 50 -13.59 15.53 -8.88
C PRO A 50 -14.76 15.49 -7.89
N ALA A 51 -15.78 14.73 -8.25
CA ALA A 51 -16.86 14.31 -7.35
C ALA A 51 -16.81 12.77 -7.20
N PHE A 52 -16.76 12.30 -5.97
CA PHE A 52 -16.55 10.89 -5.65
C PHE A 52 -17.85 10.21 -5.21
N THR A 53 -18.10 9.00 -5.74
CA THR A 53 -19.15 8.10 -5.26
C THR A 53 -18.53 6.76 -4.92
N ASP A 54 -18.53 6.42 -3.63
CA ASP A 54 -17.92 5.18 -3.12
C ASP A 54 -18.98 4.06 -3.08
N PHE A 55 -18.69 2.94 -3.73
CA PHE A 55 -19.47 1.70 -3.66
C PHE A 55 -18.66 0.64 -2.93
N LYS A 56 -19.31 -0.13 -2.08
CA LYS A 56 -18.68 -1.14 -1.23
C LYS A 56 -19.32 -2.50 -1.43
N TYR A 57 -18.52 -3.54 -1.34
CA TYR A 57 -18.95 -4.93 -1.29
C TYR A 57 -18.28 -5.61 -0.10
N HIS A 58 -19.05 -6.07 0.87
CA HIS A 58 -18.64 -6.70 2.12
C HIS A 58 -17.56 -5.91 2.91
N ALA A 59 -17.42 -4.60 2.65
CA ALA A 59 -16.44 -3.80 3.35
C ALA A 59 -16.70 -3.79 4.85
N SER A 60 -15.73 -4.21 5.63
CA SER A 60 -15.83 -4.41 7.06
C SER A 60 -14.52 -4.02 7.78
N ARG A 61 -14.58 -4.02 9.11
CA ARG A 61 -13.41 -3.84 10.00
C ARG A 61 -12.81 -5.17 10.46
N ASN A 62 -13.31 -6.30 9.96
CA ASN A 62 -12.76 -7.62 10.27
C ASN A 62 -11.27 -7.67 9.93
N TYR A 63 -10.51 -8.42 10.73
CA TYR A 63 -9.07 -8.52 10.49
C TYR A 63 -8.77 -9.10 9.12
N ILE A 64 -7.97 -8.37 8.40
CA ILE A 64 -7.23 -8.80 7.23
C ILE A 64 -5.75 -8.56 7.49
N TYR A 65 -4.88 -9.43 7.01
CA TYR A 65 -3.45 -9.15 7.09
C TYR A 65 -3.06 -8.23 5.94
N PRO A 66 -2.63 -6.99 6.23
CA PRO A 66 -2.38 -5.97 5.19
C PRO A 66 -1.12 -6.25 4.38
N ALA A 67 -0.24 -7.11 4.85
CA ALA A 67 1.04 -7.44 4.21
C ALA A 67 1.81 -6.17 3.79
N SER A 68 2.25 -6.10 2.52
CA SER A 68 3.04 -4.99 2.00
C SER A 68 2.25 -3.69 1.74
N THR A 69 0.93 -3.67 1.89
CA THR A 69 0.16 -2.43 1.68
C THR A 69 0.48 -1.35 2.71
N VAL A 70 1.00 -1.73 3.89
CA VAL A 70 1.49 -0.79 4.91
C VAL A 70 2.63 0.11 4.41
N LYS A 71 3.29 -0.25 3.31
CA LYS A 71 4.34 0.56 2.68
C LYS A 71 3.82 1.90 2.19
N LEU A 72 2.53 1.98 1.83
CA LEU A 72 1.91 3.24 1.42
C LEU A 72 1.87 4.27 2.58
N PRO A 73 1.23 3.98 3.74
CA PRO A 73 1.25 4.91 4.86
C PRO A 73 2.67 5.12 5.43
N VAL A 74 3.55 4.13 5.42
CA VAL A 74 4.95 4.31 5.86
C VAL A 74 5.69 5.32 4.98
N SER A 75 5.52 5.25 3.65
CA SER A 75 6.13 6.20 2.71
C SER A 75 5.57 7.61 2.89
N LEU A 76 4.25 7.73 3.01
CA LEU A 76 3.55 8.99 3.26
C LEU A 76 4.08 9.66 4.54
N LEU A 77 4.12 8.92 5.63
CA LEU A 77 4.60 9.42 6.93
C LEU A 77 6.06 9.85 6.90
N ALA A 78 6.92 9.14 6.15
CA ALA A 78 8.32 9.51 6.02
C ALA A 78 8.50 10.84 5.28
N LEU A 79 7.74 11.08 4.21
CA LEU A 79 7.78 12.33 3.46
C LEU A 79 7.21 13.49 4.28
N ILE A 80 6.09 13.30 4.94
CA ILE A 80 5.51 14.31 5.87
C ILE A 80 6.53 14.66 6.96
N LYS A 81 7.18 13.65 7.57
CA LYS A 81 8.18 13.87 8.62
C LYS A 81 9.37 14.68 8.13
N LEU A 82 9.87 14.39 6.92
CA LEU A 82 10.96 15.17 6.32
C LEU A 82 10.59 16.63 6.12
N GLU A 83 9.36 16.89 5.64
CA GLU A 83 8.88 18.24 5.42
C GLU A 83 8.63 18.99 6.75
N GLU A 84 8.09 18.32 7.76
CA GLU A 84 7.87 18.90 9.10
C GLU A 84 9.18 19.22 9.83
N LEU A 85 10.22 18.41 9.66
CA LEU A 85 11.54 18.67 10.23
C LEU A 85 12.15 19.96 9.69
N ASN A 86 11.84 20.32 8.44
CA ASN A 86 12.27 21.57 7.78
C ASN A 86 13.73 21.97 8.04
N ALA A 87 14.62 20.97 8.18
CA ALA A 87 16.02 21.20 8.47
C ALA A 87 16.80 21.57 7.21
N LYS A 88 17.72 22.53 7.32
CA LYS A 88 18.54 22.96 6.19
C LYS A 88 19.32 21.77 5.60
N TYR A 89 19.25 21.60 4.28
CA TYR A 89 19.88 20.50 3.53
C TYR A 89 19.26 19.11 3.77
N LEU A 90 18.14 19.01 4.48
CA LEU A 90 17.40 17.75 4.67
C LEU A 90 16.28 17.64 3.66
N ASN A 91 16.32 16.60 2.83
CA ASN A 91 15.23 16.22 1.91
C ASN A 91 15.25 14.71 1.66
N ARG A 92 14.36 14.20 0.83
CA ARG A 92 14.25 12.76 0.54
C ARG A 92 15.50 12.13 -0.10
N ALA A 93 16.33 12.93 -0.79
CA ALA A 93 17.56 12.47 -1.45
C ALA A 93 18.79 12.59 -0.54
N THR A 94 18.66 13.17 0.66
CA THR A 94 19.75 13.27 1.65
C THR A 94 20.16 11.87 2.11
N THR A 95 21.47 11.62 2.21
CA THR A 95 22.02 10.34 2.67
C THR A 95 21.49 9.99 4.05
N MET A 96 20.84 8.84 4.19
CA MET A 96 20.24 8.35 5.42
C MET A 96 21.01 7.14 5.95
N ILE A 97 21.79 7.31 7.00
CA ILE A 97 22.48 6.23 7.69
C ILE A 97 21.58 5.67 8.79
N THR A 98 21.27 4.39 8.73
CA THR A 98 20.67 3.67 9.86
C THR A 98 21.79 3.03 10.67
N ASP A 99 21.87 3.30 11.96
CA ASP A 99 22.88 2.72 12.85
C ASP A 99 22.37 1.43 13.52
N SER A 100 23.20 0.85 14.37
CA SER A 100 22.86 -0.32 15.17
C SER A 100 23.17 -0.01 16.64
N ALA A 101 22.14 -0.04 17.47
CA ALA A 101 22.27 0.15 18.92
C ALA A 101 21.67 -1.03 19.70
N PHE A 102 21.21 -2.09 19.00
CA PHE A 102 20.64 -3.28 19.59
C PHE A 102 21.04 -4.52 18.77
N TYR A 103 21.16 -5.68 19.39
CA TYR A 103 21.76 -6.88 18.79
C TYR A 103 21.14 -7.34 17.47
N CYS A 104 19.86 -7.08 17.24
CA CYS A 104 19.15 -7.47 16.01
C CYS A 104 19.14 -6.39 14.93
N GLN A 105 19.66 -5.19 15.22
CA GLN A 105 19.73 -4.09 14.26
C GLN A 105 20.99 -4.19 13.41
N LYS A 106 20.94 -3.69 12.18
CA LYS A 106 22.09 -3.66 11.27
C LYS A 106 22.38 -2.24 10.85
N ARG A 107 23.64 -1.85 10.95
CA ARG A 107 24.12 -0.58 10.42
C ARG A 107 24.14 -0.63 8.89
N ILE A 108 23.55 0.38 8.26
CA ILE A 108 23.49 0.54 6.80
C ILE A 108 24.07 1.90 6.43
N THR A 109 25.16 1.88 5.67
CA THR A 109 25.90 3.09 5.26
C THR A 109 26.03 3.24 3.75
N THR A 110 25.73 2.20 2.99
CA THR A 110 25.83 2.17 1.52
C THR A 110 24.61 1.50 0.91
N ASP A 111 24.27 1.91 -0.32
CA ASP A 111 23.24 1.27 -1.13
C ASP A 111 23.62 1.35 -2.62
N SER A 112 24.21 0.28 -3.14
CA SER A 112 24.69 0.21 -4.52
C SER A 112 23.58 0.36 -5.57
N SER A 113 22.30 0.23 -5.18
CA SER A 113 21.15 0.43 -6.07
C SER A 113 20.71 1.90 -6.18
N SER A 114 21.28 2.78 -5.34
CA SER A 114 21.05 4.22 -5.40
C SER A 114 22.01 4.87 -6.41
N ALA A 115 21.56 5.95 -7.05
CA ALA A 115 22.40 6.74 -7.97
C ALA A 115 23.66 7.30 -7.29
N SER A 116 23.58 7.65 -6.01
CA SER A 116 24.69 8.18 -5.22
C SER A 116 25.57 7.10 -4.59
N GLY A 117 25.18 5.83 -4.61
CA GLY A 117 25.80 4.75 -3.85
C GLY A 117 25.49 4.77 -2.34
N TYR A 118 24.67 5.72 -1.89
CA TYR A 118 24.27 5.86 -0.50
C TYR A 118 22.77 5.62 -0.31
N PRO A 119 22.35 5.12 0.88
CA PRO A 119 20.95 4.95 1.20
C PRO A 119 20.26 6.31 1.36
N THR A 120 19.04 6.43 0.85
CA THR A 120 18.19 7.62 0.95
C THR A 120 16.73 7.20 1.15
N VAL A 121 15.91 8.06 1.75
CA VAL A 121 14.46 7.84 1.85
C VAL A 121 13.86 7.69 0.45
N GLU A 122 14.33 8.50 -0.50
CA GLU A 122 13.91 8.43 -1.91
C GLU A 122 14.14 7.04 -2.50
N ASN A 123 15.37 6.49 -2.42
CA ASN A 123 15.68 5.20 -3.00
C ASN A 123 14.92 4.06 -2.33
N TYR A 124 14.70 4.14 -1.01
CA TYR A 124 13.90 3.16 -0.30
C TYR A 124 12.42 3.17 -0.71
N ILE A 125 11.81 4.35 -0.87
CA ILE A 125 10.42 4.46 -1.37
C ILE A 125 10.30 3.90 -2.79
N LYS A 126 11.26 4.19 -3.67
CA LYS A 126 11.31 3.58 -5.01
C LYS A 126 11.30 2.06 -4.94
N LYS A 127 12.16 1.45 -4.13
CA LYS A 127 12.21 -0.01 -3.91
C LYS A 127 10.89 -0.56 -3.37
N MET A 128 10.28 0.14 -2.42
CA MET A 128 9.00 -0.28 -1.84
C MET A 128 7.88 -0.32 -2.89
N PHE A 129 7.77 0.69 -3.73
CA PHE A 129 6.67 0.78 -4.70
C PHE A 129 6.92 -0.09 -5.94
N LEU A 130 8.15 -0.14 -6.46
CA LEU A 130 8.47 -0.89 -7.66
C LEU A 130 8.48 -2.40 -7.47
N VAL A 131 9.10 -2.87 -6.38
CA VAL A 131 9.28 -4.32 -6.17
C VAL A 131 8.86 -4.81 -4.78
N SER A 132 8.24 -3.94 -3.99
CA SER A 132 7.76 -4.29 -2.66
C SER A 132 8.87 -4.75 -1.70
N ASP A 133 10.03 -4.11 -1.73
CA ASP A 133 11.19 -4.43 -0.88
C ASP A 133 10.87 -4.25 0.61
N ASN A 134 11.07 -5.32 1.39
CA ASN A 134 10.78 -5.33 2.82
C ASN A 134 11.88 -4.67 3.64
N THR A 135 13.15 -4.83 3.23
CA THR A 135 14.29 -4.18 3.91
C THR A 135 14.20 -2.67 3.76
N ALA A 136 13.86 -2.18 2.57
CA ALA A 136 13.62 -0.76 2.36
C ALA A 136 12.51 -0.22 3.27
N CYS A 137 11.41 -0.98 3.41
CA CYS A 137 10.32 -0.61 4.31
C CYS A 137 10.78 -0.52 5.77
N ALA A 138 11.56 -1.49 6.22
CA ALA A 138 12.08 -1.47 7.59
C ALA A 138 12.94 -0.23 7.84
N ARG A 139 13.84 0.14 6.91
CA ARG A 139 14.70 1.34 7.05
C ARG A 139 13.88 2.62 7.11
N VAL A 140 12.88 2.76 6.23
CA VAL A 140 12.00 3.94 6.27
C VAL A 140 11.18 3.97 7.54
N TYR A 141 10.67 2.82 8.00
CA TYR A 141 9.89 2.74 9.25
C TYR A 141 10.74 3.06 10.49
N GLU A 142 12.01 2.70 10.50
CA GLU A 142 12.95 3.07 11.57
C GLU A 142 13.18 4.59 11.64
N PHE A 143 13.22 5.28 10.50
CA PHE A 143 13.23 6.74 10.46
C PHE A 143 11.89 7.33 10.92
N VAL A 144 10.77 6.80 10.46
CA VAL A 144 9.44 7.27 10.90
C VAL A 144 9.31 7.11 12.41
N GLY A 145 9.58 5.91 12.94
CA GLY A 145 9.43 5.55 14.35
C GLY A 145 7.98 5.28 14.76
N HIS A 146 7.81 4.46 15.78
CA HIS A 146 6.48 4.04 16.25
C HIS A 146 5.62 5.20 16.76
N ASP A 147 6.19 6.05 17.64
CA ASP A 147 5.45 7.16 18.26
C ASP A 147 4.95 8.15 17.22
N TYR A 148 5.86 8.59 16.35
CA TYR A 148 5.50 9.52 15.29
C TYR A 148 4.45 8.92 14.34
N ALA A 149 4.62 7.64 13.96
CA ALA A 149 3.69 6.97 13.07
C ALA A 149 2.26 7.00 13.60
N HIS A 150 2.05 6.54 14.83
CA HIS A 150 0.69 6.45 15.39
C HIS A 150 0.11 7.82 15.76
N LYS A 151 0.93 8.74 16.27
CA LYS A 151 0.51 10.12 16.52
C LYS A 151 0.06 10.80 15.22
N LYS A 152 0.88 10.72 14.17
CA LYS A 152 0.58 11.38 12.88
C LYS A 152 -0.63 10.75 12.19
N LEU A 153 -0.75 9.41 12.18
CA LEU A 153 -1.94 8.73 11.66
C LEU A 153 -3.21 9.17 12.38
N ASN A 154 -3.15 9.30 13.71
CA ASN A 154 -4.29 9.79 14.49
C ASN A 154 -4.66 11.25 14.14
N GLU A 155 -3.66 12.13 13.99
CA GLU A 155 -3.86 13.53 13.55
C GLU A 155 -4.49 13.60 12.15
N LEU A 156 -4.12 12.69 11.25
CA LEU A 156 -4.67 12.57 9.89
C LEU A 156 -6.05 11.87 9.85
N GLY A 157 -6.60 11.47 11.01
CA GLY A 157 -7.90 10.81 11.10
C GLY A 157 -7.88 9.28 10.96
N TYR A 158 -6.73 8.66 10.72
CA TYR A 158 -6.56 7.21 10.58
C TYR A 158 -6.30 6.54 11.94
N LYS A 159 -7.27 6.66 12.86
CA LYS A 159 -7.12 6.28 14.28
C LYS A 159 -6.95 4.77 14.52
N ASP A 160 -7.39 3.96 13.57
CA ASP A 160 -7.42 2.50 13.72
C ASP A 160 -6.20 1.78 13.16
N ILE A 161 -5.39 2.46 12.32
CA ILE A 161 -4.19 1.85 11.74
C ILE A 161 -3.18 1.52 12.85
N ARG A 162 -2.62 0.31 12.78
CA ARG A 162 -1.54 -0.16 13.66
C ARG A 162 -0.36 -0.63 12.83
N LEU A 163 0.77 0.01 13.03
CA LEU A 163 2.05 -0.33 12.40
C LEU A 163 2.98 -0.87 13.48
N PHE A 164 2.92 -2.18 13.73
CA PHE A 164 3.68 -2.83 14.81
C PHE A 164 4.95 -3.51 14.33
N ASN A 165 4.95 -4.00 13.08
CA ASN A 165 6.02 -4.83 12.58
C ASN A 165 6.77 -4.17 11.41
N ARG A 166 8.10 -4.28 11.46
CA ARG A 166 8.94 -4.15 10.29
C ARG A 166 8.77 -5.41 9.44
N LEU A 167 8.72 -5.27 8.13
CA LEU A 167 8.44 -6.39 7.23
C LEU A 167 9.65 -7.27 6.90
N ASP A 168 10.84 -6.93 7.40
CA ASP A 168 12.10 -7.63 7.09
C ASP A 168 12.43 -8.82 8.01
N GLY A 169 11.59 -9.07 9.02
CA GLY A 169 11.78 -10.14 9.99
C GLY A 169 12.91 -9.92 11.00
N GLN A 170 13.61 -8.78 10.95
CA GLN A 170 14.60 -8.41 11.96
C GLN A 170 13.91 -7.90 13.22
N CYS A 171 14.54 -8.06 14.37
CA CYS A 171 14.01 -7.60 15.65
C CYS A 171 12.55 -8.04 15.90
N PRO A 172 12.29 -9.33 16.07
CA PRO A 172 10.95 -9.86 16.25
C PRO A 172 10.36 -9.53 17.63
N GLY A 173 9.02 -9.62 17.76
CA GLY A 173 8.32 -9.42 19.04
C GLY A 173 8.53 -8.02 19.61
N ASP A 174 8.78 -7.91 20.90
CA ASP A 174 8.96 -6.62 21.58
C ASP A 174 10.20 -5.84 21.12
N THR A 175 11.20 -6.52 20.56
CA THR A 175 12.37 -5.84 19.99
C THR A 175 12.04 -5.03 18.74
N ALA A 176 10.92 -5.30 18.07
CA ALA A 176 10.42 -4.48 16.97
C ALA A 176 10.08 -3.04 17.40
N LYS A 177 9.80 -2.84 18.70
CA LYS A 177 9.50 -1.54 19.29
C LYS A 177 10.75 -0.66 19.50
N ILE A 178 11.95 -1.20 19.26
CA ILE A 178 13.22 -0.49 19.43
C ILE A 178 13.67 0.01 18.06
N THR A 179 13.60 1.31 17.81
CA THR A 179 14.10 1.90 16.56
C THR A 179 15.55 2.38 16.73
N PRO A 180 16.45 2.06 15.78
CA PRO A 180 17.85 2.44 15.85
C PRO A 180 18.04 3.94 15.70
N PRO A 181 19.24 4.48 16.05
CA PRO A 181 19.61 5.82 15.64
C PRO A 181 19.64 5.96 14.12
N VAL A 182 19.18 7.12 13.63
CA VAL A 182 19.24 7.48 12.20
C VAL A 182 19.93 8.82 12.05
N TYR A 183 20.84 8.92 11.09
CA TYR A 183 21.58 10.12 10.77
C TYR A 183 21.35 10.52 9.33
N PHE A 184 21.15 11.80 9.08
CA PHE A 184 21.14 12.34 7.73
C PHE A 184 22.40 13.18 7.51
N LEU A 185 23.09 12.92 6.41
CA LEU A 185 24.37 13.54 6.08
C LEU A 185 24.24 14.36 4.80
N ASN A 186 24.78 15.59 4.80
CA ASN A 186 24.89 16.39 3.58
C ASN A 186 26.03 15.89 2.65
N GLY A 187 26.22 16.56 1.51
CA GLY A 187 27.26 16.20 0.54
C GLY A 187 28.69 16.27 1.11
N ASN A 188 28.93 17.05 2.16
CA ASN A 188 30.20 17.16 2.87
C ASN A 188 30.35 16.13 4.00
N LYS A 189 29.36 15.23 4.16
CA LYS A 189 29.26 14.26 5.25
C LYS A 189 29.03 14.87 6.65
N ASP A 190 28.62 16.13 6.73
CA ASP A 190 28.17 16.71 8.00
C ASP A 190 26.78 16.19 8.35
N THR A 191 26.55 15.93 9.64
CA THR A 191 25.22 15.52 10.13
C THR A 191 24.28 16.72 10.14
N VAL A 192 23.23 16.67 9.30
CA VAL A 192 22.17 17.70 9.21
C VAL A 192 20.96 17.37 10.08
N TYR A 193 20.77 16.10 10.40
CA TYR A 193 19.73 15.64 11.33
C TYR A 193 20.16 14.33 12.00
N LYS A 194 19.81 14.20 13.27
CA LYS A 194 20.05 12.99 14.06
C LYS A 194 18.80 12.60 14.84
N GLN A 195 18.37 11.37 14.66
CA GLN A 195 17.35 10.73 15.47
C GLN A 195 18.02 9.74 16.43
N PRO A 196 17.77 9.84 17.76
CA PRO A 196 18.35 8.90 18.72
C PRO A 196 17.67 7.53 18.65
N LEU A 197 18.25 6.56 19.33
CA LEU A 197 17.58 5.31 19.67
C LEU A 197 16.29 5.64 20.44
N THR A 198 15.17 4.99 20.07
CA THR A 198 13.89 5.16 20.77
C THR A 198 13.30 3.81 21.13
N TYR A 199 12.60 3.81 22.26
CA TYR A 199 11.83 2.68 22.76
C TYR A 199 10.35 3.04 22.76
N PHE A 200 9.55 2.31 22.02
CA PHE A 200 8.11 2.48 22.07
C PHE A 200 7.54 1.73 23.27
N THR A 201 7.00 2.46 24.22
CA THR A 201 6.50 1.91 25.48
C THR A 201 4.97 1.88 25.57
N GLU A 202 4.26 2.61 24.72
CA GLU A 202 2.82 2.64 24.75
C GLU A 202 2.21 1.29 24.37
N LYS A 203 1.19 0.88 25.14
CA LYS A 203 0.36 -0.29 24.84
C LYS A 203 -0.81 0.13 23.97
N LEU A 204 -0.58 0.20 22.68
CA LEU A 204 -1.68 0.43 21.74
C LEU A 204 -2.60 -0.80 21.72
N GLN A 205 -3.86 -0.59 22.02
CA GLN A 205 -4.87 -1.63 21.87
C GLN A 205 -5.16 -1.87 20.38
N HIS A 206 -5.41 -3.12 20.02
CA HIS A 206 -5.90 -3.44 18.69
C HIS A 206 -7.34 -2.91 18.55
N PRO A 207 -7.70 -2.27 17.43
CA PRO A 207 -8.98 -1.58 17.30
C PRO A 207 -10.17 -2.52 17.05
N ILE A 208 -9.93 -3.82 16.96
CA ILE A 208 -10.95 -4.87 16.73
C ILE A 208 -10.88 -5.94 17.83
N GLU A 209 -12.03 -6.56 18.10
CA GLU A 209 -12.15 -7.59 19.16
C GLU A 209 -11.36 -8.87 18.87
N SER A 210 -11.25 -9.26 17.59
CA SER A 210 -10.55 -10.47 17.19
C SER A 210 -9.68 -10.26 15.96
N SER A 211 -8.40 -10.58 16.12
CA SER A 211 -7.40 -10.64 15.07
C SER A 211 -6.99 -12.08 14.73
N ARG A 212 -7.84 -13.06 15.05
CA ARG A 212 -7.59 -14.47 14.79
C ARG A 212 -8.07 -14.85 13.41
N VAL A 213 -7.14 -15.35 12.59
CA VAL A 213 -7.43 -15.81 11.22
C VAL A 213 -6.58 -17.02 10.92
N GLY A 214 -7.23 -18.07 10.43
CA GLY A 214 -6.56 -19.31 10.08
C GLY A 214 -5.99 -20.03 11.27
N SER A 215 -5.34 -21.15 11.02
CA SER A 215 -4.74 -22.02 12.03
C SER A 215 -3.22 -22.14 11.85
N LEU A 216 -2.50 -22.23 12.95
CA LEU A 216 -1.07 -22.51 12.99
C LEU A 216 -0.85 -23.95 13.42
N LYS A 217 -0.09 -24.73 12.66
CA LYS A 217 0.28 -26.10 13.01
C LYS A 217 1.38 -26.08 14.08
N ILE A 218 1.10 -26.64 15.25
CA ILE A 218 2.03 -26.71 16.40
C ILE A 218 2.47 -28.13 16.74
N GLY A 219 2.04 -29.14 16.00
CA GLY A 219 2.39 -30.54 16.18
C GLY A 219 1.89 -31.41 15.05
N LYS A 220 2.06 -32.76 15.15
CA LYS A 220 1.70 -33.67 14.08
C LYS A 220 0.24 -33.50 13.61
N ASN A 221 -0.70 -33.40 14.55
CA ASN A 221 -2.14 -33.22 14.27
C ASN A 221 -2.75 -32.13 15.20
N LYS A 222 -1.95 -31.17 15.67
CA LYS A 222 -2.41 -30.12 16.59
C LYS A 222 -2.34 -28.77 15.91
N TYR A 223 -3.45 -28.04 15.96
CA TYR A 223 -3.60 -26.70 15.38
C TYR A 223 -4.15 -25.75 16.43
N ILE A 224 -3.75 -24.50 16.37
CA ILE A 224 -4.29 -23.39 17.16
C ILE A 224 -4.66 -22.25 16.22
N ALA A 225 -5.65 -21.44 16.59
CA ALA A 225 -5.95 -20.24 15.83
C ALA A 225 -4.74 -19.29 15.81
N LYS A 226 -4.35 -18.79 14.65
CA LYS A 226 -3.26 -17.80 14.54
C LYS A 226 -3.77 -16.46 15.04
N ASP A 227 -3.14 -15.92 16.06
CA ASP A 227 -3.40 -14.59 16.58
C ASP A 227 -2.47 -13.57 15.92
N PHE A 228 -3.06 -12.50 15.37
CA PHE A 228 -2.38 -11.39 14.72
C PHE A 228 -2.44 -10.09 15.54
N SER A 229 -2.80 -10.14 16.82
CA SER A 229 -2.94 -8.95 17.69
C SER A 229 -1.65 -8.11 17.80
N ALA A 230 -0.49 -8.75 17.63
CA ALA A 230 0.82 -8.07 17.60
C ALA A 230 1.30 -7.76 16.16
N HIS A 231 0.44 -7.89 15.16
CA HIS A 231 0.77 -7.61 13.75
C HIS A 231 0.13 -6.32 13.27
N ASN A 232 0.58 -5.85 12.11
CA ASN A 232 0.03 -4.66 11.47
C ASN A 232 -1.47 -4.83 11.20
N TYR A 233 -2.20 -3.72 11.33
CA TYR A 233 -3.62 -3.63 11.00
C TYR A 233 -3.88 -2.39 10.16
N LEU A 234 -4.59 -2.58 9.07
CA LEU A 234 -4.98 -1.54 8.11
C LEU A 234 -6.22 -2.06 7.38
N THR A 235 -7.34 -1.35 7.50
CA THR A 235 -8.56 -1.75 6.81
C THR A 235 -8.48 -1.43 5.31
N PRO A 236 -9.22 -2.15 4.45
CA PRO A 236 -9.34 -1.77 3.04
C PRO A 236 -9.86 -0.33 2.86
N SER A 237 -10.76 0.12 3.74
CA SER A 237 -11.31 1.48 3.72
C SER A 237 -10.25 2.54 4.04
N ASP A 238 -9.40 2.31 5.05
CA ASP A 238 -8.31 3.24 5.38
C ASP A 238 -7.28 3.28 4.24
N LEU A 239 -6.91 2.11 3.71
CA LEU A 239 -5.98 2.01 2.59
C LEU A 239 -6.51 2.76 1.35
N HIS A 240 -7.78 2.55 1.01
CA HIS A 240 -8.47 3.23 -0.09
C HIS A 240 -8.51 4.75 0.12
N SER A 241 -8.83 5.19 1.33
CA SER A 241 -8.86 6.60 1.71
C SER A 241 -7.46 7.25 1.60
N ILE A 242 -6.40 6.58 2.07
CA ILE A 242 -5.03 7.08 1.92
C ILE A 242 -4.67 7.24 0.45
N MET A 243 -4.97 6.25 -0.39
CA MET A 243 -4.72 6.32 -1.83
C MET A 243 -5.49 7.50 -2.46
N LYS A 244 -6.78 7.64 -2.13
CA LYS A 244 -7.63 8.75 -2.61
C LYS A 244 -7.05 10.11 -2.20
N HIS A 245 -6.63 10.26 -0.95
CA HIS A 245 -6.03 11.51 -0.46
C HIS A 245 -4.69 11.82 -1.15
N ILE A 246 -3.85 10.83 -1.42
CA ILE A 246 -2.60 11.04 -2.17
C ILE A 246 -2.89 11.47 -3.60
N VAL A 247 -3.79 10.78 -4.30
CA VAL A 247 -4.10 11.07 -5.71
C VAL A 247 -4.70 12.46 -5.87
N PHE A 248 -5.67 12.82 -5.04
CA PHE A 248 -6.50 14.03 -5.18
C PHE A 248 -6.18 15.10 -4.15
N ASN A 249 -5.01 15.08 -3.50
CA ASN A 249 -4.67 16.01 -2.42
C ASN A 249 -4.90 17.47 -2.80
N GLU A 250 -4.55 17.84 -4.04
CA GLU A 250 -4.71 19.23 -4.50
C GLU A 250 -6.15 19.63 -4.74
N ASP A 251 -7.04 18.67 -5.04
CA ASP A 251 -8.46 18.88 -5.28
C ASP A 251 -9.30 18.90 -4.00
N LEU A 252 -8.74 18.43 -2.88
CA LEU A 252 -9.48 18.33 -1.62
C LEU A 252 -9.60 19.69 -0.91
N PRO A 253 -10.68 19.89 -0.12
CA PRO A 253 -10.76 21.01 0.79
C PRO A 253 -9.57 21.06 1.76
N LYS A 254 -9.10 22.26 2.11
CA LYS A 254 -7.90 22.45 2.96
C LYS A 254 -7.91 21.60 4.25
N LYS A 255 -9.07 21.41 4.88
CA LYS A 255 -9.23 20.62 6.11
C LYS A 255 -8.99 19.12 5.91
N ASP A 256 -9.13 18.63 4.68
CA ASP A 256 -9.02 17.21 4.31
C ASP A 256 -7.70 16.90 3.58
N LYS A 257 -6.89 17.95 3.29
CA LYS A 257 -5.59 17.78 2.64
C LYS A 257 -4.58 17.11 3.58
N LEU A 258 -3.79 16.20 3.02
CA LEU A 258 -2.58 15.73 3.68
C LEU A 258 -1.56 16.88 3.75
N PRO A 259 -0.81 17.03 4.85
CA PRO A 259 0.28 18.01 4.96
C PRO A 259 1.52 17.52 4.18
N LEU A 260 1.37 17.39 2.87
CA LEU A 260 2.34 16.84 1.93
C LEU A 260 2.49 17.82 0.76
N SER A 261 3.71 18.20 0.44
CA SER A 261 3.97 19.05 -0.71
C SER A 261 3.55 18.36 -2.02
N ASN A 262 3.18 19.16 -3.03
CA ASN A 262 2.85 18.61 -4.34
C ASN A 262 4.05 17.88 -4.98
N GLU A 263 5.27 18.30 -4.72
CA GLU A 263 6.48 17.62 -5.17
C GLU A 263 6.58 16.20 -4.60
N SER A 264 6.37 16.02 -3.31
CA SER A 264 6.36 14.70 -2.66
C SER A 264 5.18 13.84 -3.10
N ARG A 265 4.01 14.44 -3.32
CA ARG A 265 2.84 13.78 -3.89
C ARG A 265 3.13 13.21 -5.28
N LEU A 266 3.64 14.04 -6.19
CA LEU A 266 3.99 13.64 -7.56
C LEU A 266 5.09 12.57 -7.57
N PHE A 267 6.06 12.67 -6.67
CA PHE A 267 7.07 11.63 -6.47
C PHE A 267 6.43 10.30 -6.08
N MET A 268 5.51 10.26 -5.12
CA MET A 268 4.80 9.03 -4.76
C MET A 268 4.02 8.47 -5.95
N LEU A 269 3.24 9.31 -6.63
CA LEU A 269 2.44 8.91 -7.78
C LEU A 269 3.32 8.34 -8.91
N LYS A 270 4.42 9.00 -9.24
CA LYS A 270 5.35 8.50 -10.24
C LYS A 270 5.75 7.05 -9.98
N TYR A 271 6.20 6.73 -8.77
CA TYR A 271 6.69 5.38 -8.47
C TYR A 271 5.59 4.36 -8.16
N LEU A 272 4.40 4.78 -7.75
CA LEU A 272 3.21 3.91 -7.68
C LEU A 272 2.74 3.46 -9.08
N GLY A 273 2.84 4.35 -10.08
CA GLY A 273 2.43 4.08 -11.46
C GLY A 273 3.52 3.50 -12.37
N MET A 274 4.80 3.60 -11.98
CA MET A 274 5.94 3.17 -12.77
C MET A 274 6.06 1.65 -12.83
N TYR A 275 6.57 1.14 -13.94
CA TYR A 275 6.97 -0.27 -14.08
C TYR A 275 8.44 -0.45 -13.72
N PRO A 276 8.88 -1.62 -13.19
CA PRO A 276 10.27 -1.84 -12.81
C PRO A 276 11.27 -1.55 -13.94
N LYS A 277 10.91 -1.85 -15.20
CA LYS A 277 11.76 -1.60 -16.38
C LYS A 277 12.06 -0.11 -16.65
N GLU A 278 11.20 0.79 -16.18
CA GLU A 278 11.31 2.23 -16.41
C GLU A 278 12.23 2.91 -15.38
N SER A 279 12.63 2.19 -14.32
CA SER A 279 13.50 2.71 -13.28
C SER A 279 14.97 2.62 -13.69
N ILE A 280 15.69 3.75 -13.63
CA ILE A 280 17.13 3.82 -13.85
C ILE A 280 17.86 3.50 -12.54
N TYR A 281 17.39 4.06 -11.42
CA TYR A 281 17.89 3.83 -10.07
C TYR A 281 16.72 3.71 -9.10
N PRO A 282 16.53 2.52 -8.46
CA PRO A 282 17.26 1.26 -8.66
C PRO A 282 16.95 0.61 -10.01
N ARG A 283 17.95 -0.05 -10.61
CA ARG A 283 17.78 -0.80 -11.86
C ARG A 283 17.36 -2.22 -11.57
N TYR A 284 16.38 -2.73 -12.31
CA TYR A 284 15.84 -4.07 -12.14
C TYR A 284 16.03 -4.96 -13.37
N GLU A 285 16.32 -6.24 -13.11
CA GLU A 285 16.41 -7.24 -14.16
C GLU A 285 15.01 -7.66 -14.63
N LYS A 286 14.71 -7.49 -15.93
CA LYS A 286 13.38 -7.75 -16.52
C LYS A 286 12.90 -9.19 -16.38
N LYS A 287 13.80 -10.16 -16.32
CA LYS A 287 13.43 -11.58 -16.14
C LYS A 287 12.84 -11.85 -14.77
N ILE A 288 13.27 -11.10 -13.76
CA ILE A 288 12.82 -11.23 -12.36
C ILE A 288 11.67 -10.27 -12.10
N PHE A 289 11.83 -9.03 -12.56
CA PHE A 289 10.88 -7.93 -12.34
C PHE A 289 10.30 -7.48 -13.68
N TYR A 290 9.35 -8.27 -14.18
CA TYR A 290 8.65 -8.03 -15.45
C TYR A 290 7.69 -6.84 -15.36
N ASP A 291 7.17 -6.35 -16.48
CA ASP A 291 6.40 -5.10 -16.55
C ASP A 291 5.19 -5.08 -15.59
N SER A 292 4.42 -6.18 -15.54
CA SER A 292 3.25 -6.30 -14.67
C SER A 292 3.58 -6.78 -13.24
N PHE A 293 4.87 -6.82 -12.88
CA PHE A 293 5.26 -7.22 -11.53
C PHE A 293 4.58 -6.32 -10.48
N LYS A 294 3.88 -6.94 -9.52
CA LYS A 294 3.05 -6.24 -8.53
C LYS A 294 1.87 -5.42 -9.10
N LYS A 295 1.41 -5.69 -10.31
CA LYS A 295 0.17 -5.15 -10.86
C LYS A 295 -0.87 -6.29 -10.87
N TYR A 296 -1.63 -6.45 -9.75
CA TYR A 296 -2.62 -7.53 -9.66
C TYR A 296 -3.88 -7.15 -10.42
N PHE A 297 -4.37 -5.93 -10.26
CA PHE A 297 -5.44 -5.41 -11.09
C PHE A 297 -5.00 -5.31 -12.56
N LEU A 298 -5.89 -5.59 -13.46
CA LEU A 298 -5.79 -5.65 -14.92
C LEU A 298 -4.82 -6.73 -15.44
N TYR A 299 -3.71 -6.99 -14.75
CA TYR A 299 -2.65 -7.85 -15.27
C TYR A 299 -2.51 -9.19 -14.54
N GLY A 300 -3.04 -9.34 -13.32
CA GLY A 300 -2.90 -10.55 -12.52
C GLY A 300 -1.45 -10.90 -12.17
N SER A 301 -0.55 -9.89 -12.18
CA SER A 301 0.91 -10.12 -12.02
C SER A 301 1.47 -11.20 -12.99
N ALA A 302 0.86 -11.37 -14.15
CA ALA A 302 1.29 -12.34 -15.15
C ALA A 302 2.62 -11.91 -15.78
N VAL A 303 3.51 -12.87 -16.05
CA VAL A 303 4.77 -12.61 -16.76
C VAL A 303 4.45 -12.18 -18.19
N ALA A 304 4.37 -10.88 -18.41
CA ALA A 304 4.03 -10.32 -19.70
C ALA A 304 4.68 -8.94 -19.89
N THR A 305 4.92 -8.58 -21.13
CA THR A 305 5.22 -7.21 -21.54
C THR A 305 3.92 -6.43 -21.70
N ILE A 306 3.78 -5.32 -21.00
CA ILE A 306 2.63 -4.45 -21.15
C ILE A 306 2.80 -3.65 -22.45
N LYS A 307 1.88 -3.91 -23.40
CA LYS A 307 1.89 -3.26 -24.72
C LYS A 307 1.01 -2.00 -24.79
N GLN A 308 0.06 -1.86 -23.83
CA GLN A 308 -0.85 -0.71 -23.79
C GLN A 308 -0.28 0.38 -22.87
N ASP A 309 0.41 1.35 -23.47
CA ASP A 309 0.98 2.48 -22.72
C ASP A 309 -0.08 3.51 -22.28
N SER A 310 -1.33 3.39 -22.78
CA SER A 310 -2.42 4.30 -22.40
C SER A 310 -2.98 4.04 -21.00
N ILE A 311 -2.76 2.85 -20.43
CA ILE A 311 -3.29 2.50 -19.11
C ILE A 311 -2.17 2.53 -18.09
N ARG A 312 -2.41 3.26 -17.00
CA ARG A 312 -1.54 3.25 -15.81
C ARG A 312 -2.30 2.80 -14.57
N VAL A 313 -1.62 1.97 -13.77
CA VAL A 313 -2.14 1.46 -12.49
C VAL A 313 -1.22 1.97 -11.38
N PHE A 314 -1.67 2.99 -10.68
CA PHE A 314 -0.97 3.56 -9.53
C PHE A 314 -1.38 2.76 -8.30
N ASN A 315 -0.60 1.75 -7.93
CA ASN A 315 -1.07 0.80 -6.93
C ASN A 315 -0.04 0.41 -5.87
N ILE A 316 -0.58 -0.10 -4.77
CA ILE A 316 0.15 -0.80 -3.72
C ILE A 316 -0.50 -2.15 -3.46
N VAL A 317 0.30 -3.19 -3.32
CA VAL A 317 -0.19 -4.55 -3.15
C VAL A 317 0.31 -5.21 -1.86
N GLY A 318 -0.45 -6.18 -1.38
CA GLY A 318 -0.09 -7.06 -0.28
C GLY A 318 -0.30 -8.53 -0.63
N ARG A 319 0.66 -9.40 -0.27
CA ARG A 319 0.56 -10.85 -0.45
C ARG A 319 1.25 -11.55 0.70
N ALA A 320 0.49 -12.13 1.61
CA ALA A 320 1.01 -13.00 2.66
C ALA A 320 -0.11 -13.80 3.33
N TYR A 321 0.21 -14.96 3.85
CA TYR A 321 -0.67 -15.82 4.66
C TYR A 321 -2.02 -16.18 4.03
N GLY A 322 -2.10 -16.21 2.72
CA GLY A 322 -3.33 -16.44 1.98
C GLY A 322 -4.07 -15.16 1.59
N PHE A 323 -3.72 -14.00 2.15
CA PHE A 323 -4.30 -12.72 1.75
C PHE A 323 -3.63 -12.17 0.50
N LEU A 324 -4.46 -11.69 -0.41
CA LEU A 324 -4.09 -10.79 -1.51
C LEU A 324 -4.85 -9.47 -1.33
N VAL A 325 -4.13 -8.37 -1.46
CA VAL A 325 -4.69 -7.02 -1.40
C VAL A 325 -4.12 -6.23 -2.57
N ASP A 326 -4.97 -5.50 -3.28
CA ASP A 326 -4.53 -4.45 -4.21
C ASP A 326 -5.38 -3.21 -3.97
N CYS A 327 -4.73 -2.04 -3.96
CA CYS A 327 -5.36 -0.74 -3.87
C CYS A 327 -4.76 0.14 -4.94
N ALA A 328 -5.60 0.62 -5.86
CA ALA A 328 -5.14 1.31 -7.04
C ALA A 328 -6.01 2.51 -7.42
N TYR A 329 -5.37 3.53 -7.96
CA TYR A 329 -5.95 4.48 -8.89
C TYR A 329 -5.58 4.03 -10.31
N ILE A 330 -6.58 3.82 -11.14
CA ILE A 330 -6.44 3.30 -12.51
C ILE A 330 -6.88 4.38 -13.49
N VAL A 331 -6.04 4.65 -14.48
CA VAL A 331 -6.33 5.62 -15.56
C VAL A 331 -6.11 5.00 -16.93
N ASP A 332 -6.95 5.36 -17.90
CA ASP A 332 -6.69 5.16 -19.32
C ASP A 332 -6.73 6.51 -20.04
N PHE A 333 -5.56 6.99 -20.41
CA PHE A 333 -5.39 8.28 -21.06
C PHE A 333 -6.06 8.36 -22.44
N LYS A 334 -6.18 7.22 -23.14
CA LYS A 334 -6.79 7.15 -24.46
C LYS A 334 -8.31 7.22 -24.42
N ASN A 335 -8.90 6.54 -23.43
CA ASN A 335 -10.35 6.42 -23.30
C ASN A 335 -10.94 7.38 -22.25
N ASN A 336 -10.14 8.26 -21.64
CA ASN A 336 -10.56 9.18 -20.58
C ASN A 336 -11.29 8.45 -19.44
N ILE A 337 -10.67 7.36 -18.96
CA ILE A 337 -11.19 6.56 -17.85
C ILE A 337 -10.31 6.80 -16.64
N GLU A 338 -10.96 7.01 -15.48
CA GLU A 338 -10.32 7.01 -14.17
C GLU A 338 -11.25 6.44 -13.11
N PHE A 339 -10.69 5.68 -12.17
CA PHE A 339 -11.40 5.19 -10.99
C PHE A 339 -10.43 4.70 -9.92
N LEU A 340 -10.91 4.63 -8.66
CA LEU A 340 -10.19 3.98 -7.59
C LEU A 340 -10.81 2.61 -7.31
N LEU A 341 -9.97 1.62 -7.06
CA LEU A 341 -10.38 0.27 -6.72
C LEU A 341 -9.49 -0.29 -5.61
N THR A 342 -10.10 -0.86 -4.59
CA THR A 342 -9.41 -1.64 -3.55
C THR A 342 -10.11 -2.97 -3.39
N SER A 343 -9.36 -4.05 -3.36
CA SER A 343 -9.91 -5.37 -3.07
C SER A 343 -8.98 -6.18 -2.19
N VAL A 344 -9.62 -7.00 -1.37
CA VAL A 344 -9.00 -8.02 -0.55
C VAL A 344 -9.66 -9.35 -0.85
N VAL A 345 -8.86 -10.42 -0.93
CA VAL A 345 -9.34 -11.80 -0.97
C VAL A 345 -8.41 -12.70 -0.15
N TYR A 346 -8.98 -13.67 0.56
CA TYR A 346 -8.25 -14.69 1.32
C TYR A 346 -8.34 -16.03 0.61
N VAL A 347 -7.25 -16.47 0.02
CA VAL A 347 -7.16 -17.73 -0.75
C VAL A 347 -6.22 -18.70 -0.04
N ASN A 348 -6.76 -19.36 0.99
CA ASN A 348 -6.09 -20.37 1.79
C ASN A 348 -7.08 -21.50 2.08
N ASP A 349 -7.20 -22.42 1.14
CA ASP A 349 -8.22 -23.45 1.17
C ASP A 349 -8.17 -24.32 2.43
N LYS A 350 -6.97 -24.64 2.89
CA LYS A 350 -6.75 -25.44 4.10
C LYS A 350 -6.78 -24.63 5.39
N ASP A 351 -6.90 -23.31 5.31
CA ASP A 351 -6.88 -22.38 6.44
C ASP A 351 -5.65 -22.53 7.36
N VAL A 352 -4.50 -23.04 6.81
CA VAL A 352 -3.25 -23.21 7.56
C VAL A 352 -2.27 -22.10 7.23
N ILE A 353 -1.99 -21.25 8.22
CA ILE A 353 -1.04 -20.15 8.13
C ILE A 353 0.40 -20.69 8.17
N GLY A 354 1.27 -20.14 7.32
CA GLY A 354 2.68 -20.57 7.23
C GLY A 354 2.89 -21.84 6.44
N SER A 355 1.86 -22.42 5.82
CA SER A 355 1.97 -23.61 4.97
C SER A 355 2.79 -23.37 3.70
N GLY A 356 2.91 -22.12 3.24
CA GLY A 356 3.47 -21.76 1.93
C GLY A 356 2.62 -22.21 0.74
N LYS A 357 1.47 -22.83 0.98
CA LYS A 357 0.54 -23.34 -0.04
C LYS A 357 -0.75 -22.55 0.01
N TYR A 358 -0.86 -21.61 -0.90
CA TYR A 358 -2.01 -20.70 -1.04
C TYR A 358 -2.40 -20.63 -2.51
N GLU A 359 -3.68 -20.51 -2.79
CA GLU A 359 -4.25 -20.50 -4.14
C GLU A 359 -4.13 -19.14 -4.83
N TYR A 360 -2.96 -18.45 -4.63
CA TYR A 360 -2.74 -17.12 -5.19
C TYR A 360 -2.82 -17.09 -6.70
N ASP A 361 -2.08 -17.98 -7.37
CA ASP A 361 -1.91 -17.94 -8.82
C ASP A 361 -3.10 -18.61 -9.53
N GLN A 362 -3.74 -19.58 -8.88
CA GLN A 362 -4.87 -20.34 -9.44
C GLN A 362 -6.22 -19.62 -9.25
N LEU A 363 -6.36 -18.83 -8.18
CA LEU A 363 -7.66 -18.29 -7.80
C LEU A 363 -7.60 -16.77 -7.54
N GLY A 364 -6.70 -16.32 -6.66
CA GLY A 364 -6.71 -14.95 -6.17
C GLY A 364 -6.31 -13.91 -7.22
N LEU A 365 -5.20 -14.13 -7.93
CA LEU A 365 -4.74 -13.21 -8.98
C LEU A 365 -5.67 -13.19 -10.20
N PRO A 366 -6.21 -14.33 -10.69
CA PRO A 366 -7.25 -14.32 -11.71
C PRO A 366 -8.50 -13.56 -11.29
N PHE A 367 -8.95 -13.72 -10.04
CA PHE A 367 -10.08 -12.96 -9.50
C PHE A 367 -9.83 -11.45 -9.54
N LEU A 368 -8.70 -10.98 -8.99
CA LEU A 368 -8.38 -9.54 -8.96
C LEU A 368 -8.27 -8.95 -10.36
N LYS A 369 -7.70 -9.70 -11.30
CA LYS A 369 -7.65 -9.31 -12.72
C LYS A 369 -9.04 -9.17 -13.30
N SER A 370 -9.90 -10.16 -13.16
CA SER A 370 -11.27 -10.16 -13.72
C SER A 370 -12.13 -9.08 -13.07
N LEU A 371 -12.03 -8.91 -11.75
CA LEU A 371 -12.69 -7.82 -11.01
C LEU A 371 -12.38 -6.45 -11.61
N SER A 372 -11.11 -6.16 -11.80
CA SER A 372 -10.70 -4.85 -12.28
C SER A 372 -11.09 -4.59 -13.74
N TRP A 373 -11.08 -5.63 -14.59
CA TRP A 373 -11.61 -5.52 -15.95
C TRP A 373 -13.13 -5.31 -15.96
N SER A 374 -13.87 -5.95 -15.06
CA SER A 374 -15.33 -5.74 -14.93
C SER A 374 -15.67 -4.29 -14.60
N ILE A 375 -14.93 -3.68 -13.66
CA ILE A 375 -15.10 -2.26 -13.33
C ILE A 375 -14.65 -1.36 -14.49
N TYR A 376 -13.54 -1.69 -15.15
CA TYR A 376 -13.06 -0.94 -16.31
C TYR A 376 -14.08 -0.94 -17.45
N ASP A 377 -14.67 -2.09 -17.77
CA ASP A 377 -15.68 -2.22 -18.82
C ASP A 377 -16.97 -1.46 -18.48
N TYR A 378 -17.33 -1.41 -17.21
CA TYR A 378 -18.41 -0.56 -16.74
C TYR A 378 -18.07 0.93 -16.94
N GLU A 379 -16.90 1.39 -16.50
CA GLU A 379 -16.43 2.78 -16.63
C GLU A 379 -16.33 3.21 -18.11
N LYS A 380 -15.95 2.31 -19.00
CA LYS A 380 -15.89 2.56 -20.44
C LYS A 380 -17.27 2.79 -21.06
N LYS A 381 -18.32 2.16 -20.55
CA LYS A 381 -19.69 2.30 -21.02
C LYS A 381 -20.45 3.43 -20.33
N ARG A 382 -19.99 3.82 -19.14
CA ARG A 382 -20.66 4.83 -18.33
C ARG A 382 -20.59 6.20 -19.01
N LYS A 383 -21.74 6.86 -19.12
CA LYS A 383 -21.80 8.25 -19.59
C LYS A 383 -21.19 9.18 -18.54
N LYS A 384 -20.29 10.05 -18.97
CA LYS A 384 -19.69 11.13 -18.20
C LYS A 384 -20.10 12.45 -18.80
N GLU A 385 -20.47 13.40 -17.97
CA GLU A 385 -20.81 14.76 -18.44
C GLU A 385 -19.57 15.49 -18.96
N PHE A 386 -18.46 15.35 -18.21
CA PHE A 386 -17.17 15.92 -18.59
C PHE A 386 -16.11 14.80 -18.58
N ALA A 387 -15.25 14.82 -19.60
CA ALA A 387 -14.07 13.94 -19.63
C ALA A 387 -13.03 14.43 -18.61
N PRO A 388 -12.33 13.52 -17.90
CA PRO A 388 -11.26 13.92 -17.00
C PRO A 388 -10.07 14.48 -17.78
N ASP A 389 -9.48 15.58 -17.28
CA ASP A 389 -8.13 15.97 -17.67
C ASP A 389 -7.11 15.18 -16.85
N LEU A 390 -6.46 14.22 -17.51
CA LEU A 390 -5.49 13.32 -16.92
C LEU A 390 -4.03 13.74 -17.22
N LYS A 391 -3.82 14.98 -17.68
CA LYS A 391 -2.51 15.47 -18.11
C LYS A 391 -1.47 15.37 -17.02
N GLU A 392 -1.80 15.76 -15.76
CA GLU A 392 -0.89 15.67 -14.62
C GLU A 392 -0.29 14.25 -14.48
N PHE A 393 -1.14 13.23 -14.57
CA PHE A 393 -0.71 11.84 -14.42
C PHE A 393 0.10 11.33 -15.63
N SER A 394 -0.21 11.78 -16.84
CA SER A 394 0.54 11.40 -18.04
C SER A 394 1.93 12.03 -18.08
N GLU A 395 2.08 13.27 -17.61
CA GLU A 395 3.37 13.98 -17.54
C GLU A 395 4.39 13.29 -16.61
N LEU A 396 3.93 12.49 -15.62
CA LEU A 396 4.81 11.75 -14.71
C LEU A 396 5.74 10.76 -15.42
N PHE A 397 5.38 10.32 -16.64
CA PHE A 397 6.06 9.28 -17.42
C PHE A 397 6.66 9.79 -18.73
N LYS A 398 6.58 11.08 -18.99
CA LYS A 398 7.34 11.70 -20.09
C LYS A 398 8.79 11.90 -19.64
N GLU A 399 9.72 11.54 -20.54
CA GLU A 399 11.16 11.77 -20.35
C GLU A 399 11.51 13.25 -20.40
#